data_35f990c1091c7d0730e1ed4d739816da
#
_entry.id   35f990c1091c7d0730e1ed4d739816da
#
_cell.length_a   1.000
_cell.length_b   1.000
_cell.length_c   1.000
_cell.angle_alpha   90.00
_cell.angle_beta   90.00
_cell.angle_gamma   90.00
#
_symmetry.space_group_name_H-M   'P 1'
#
loop_
_entity.id
_entity.type
_entity.pdbx_description
1 polymer ?
#
loop_
_entity_poly.entity_id
_entity_poly.type
_entity_poly.pdbx_seq_one_letter_code
_entity_poly.pdbx_strand_id
1 'polypeptide(L)'
;MNSSTSSPIPSRITTLLVYGRAPLALAGLICAILTMILRNPSLYFLGMACLVIAMVFDLVDGWFAARFQPHHKLAELAERLMDKLVYSLIFPLVAFGMMWRFHHLPEASPNQHLELFHAMFVLLLAIIVLMRDHFAHFMLGFAQTHGEAPGMRELSRLRTMVATPVGAFLYGYAFYIPEAAEVLPNWLNQIGGLSLQTMMVLEVFFLIINFGSIASYCRK
;
A
#
# COMPACT_ATOMS: atom_id res chain seq x y z
N MET A 1 26.53 36.43 3.20
CA MET A 1 26.23 35.33 4.12
C MET A 1 24.81 35.54 4.65
N ASN A 2 23.79 35.05 3.95
CA ASN A 2 22.42 35.11 4.41
C ASN A 2 22.08 33.73 5.04
N SER A 3 22.17 33.65 6.34
CA SER A 3 21.61 32.54 7.10
C SER A 3 20.10 32.64 7.05
N SER A 4 19.48 32.05 6.03
CA SER A 4 18.04 31.79 6.02
C SER A 4 17.77 30.81 7.18
N THR A 5 17.29 31.35 8.31
CA THR A 5 16.73 30.59 9.41
C THR A 5 15.48 29.86 8.87
N SER A 6 15.69 28.66 8.33
CA SER A 6 14.59 27.75 8.01
C SER A 6 13.83 27.45 9.31
N SER A 7 12.55 27.77 9.36
CA SER A 7 11.71 27.52 10.52
C SER A 7 11.79 26.02 10.90
N PRO A 8 11.98 25.65 12.17
CA PRO A 8 12.18 24.26 12.60
C PRO A 8 10.92 23.37 12.41
N ILE A 9 9.78 23.98 12.16
CA ILE A 9 8.48 23.27 12.00
C ILE A 9 8.42 22.39 10.75
N PRO A 10 8.85 22.83 9.54
CA PRO A 10 8.81 22.00 8.34
C PRO A 10 9.66 20.74 8.44
N SER A 11 10.83 20.82 9.06
CA SER A 11 11.74 19.67 9.20
C SER A 11 11.19 18.59 10.12
N ARG A 12 10.48 18.97 11.21
CA ARG A 12 9.83 18.02 12.13
C ARG A 12 8.65 17.31 11.47
N ILE A 13 7.85 18.02 10.69
CA ILE A 13 6.72 17.42 9.95
C ILE A 13 7.23 16.39 8.94
N THR A 14 8.24 16.72 8.15
CA THR A 14 8.81 15.78 7.18
C THR A 14 9.40 14.55 7.86
N THR A 15 10.11 14.74 8.98
CA THR A 15 10.62 13.61 9.77
C THR A 15 9.49 12.71 10.27
N LEU A 16 8.40 13.29 10.76
CA LEU A 16 7.22 12.53 11.21
C LEU A 16 6.57 11.77 10.04
N LEU A 17 6.41 12.42 8.88
CA LEU A 17 5.82 11.80 7.69
C LEU A 17 6.64 10.60 7.20
N VAL A 18 7.97 10.70 7.18
CA VAL A 18 8.85 9.62 6.74
C VAL A 18 8.91 8.49 7.76
N TYR A 19 9.26 8.79 9.00
CA TYR A 19 9.50 7.75 10.03
C TYR A 19 8.22 7.23 10.68
N GLY A 20 7.11 7.98 10.65
CA GLY A 20 5.83 7.56 11.20
C GLY A 20 5.13 6.46 10.39
N ARG A 21 5.50 6.23 9.13
CA ARG A 21 4.89 5.21 8.27
C ARG A 21 5.12 3.79 8.77
N ALA A 22 6.35 3.46 9.13
CA ALA A 22 6.70 2.11 9.56
C ALA A 22 5.93 1.67 10.81
N PRO A 23 5.90 2.44 11.92
CA PRO A 23 5.09 2.06 13.07
C PRO A 23 3.59 2.02 12.79
N LEU A 24 3.07 2.89 11.92
CA LEU A 24 1.66 2.83 11.50
C LEU A 24 1.37 1.57 10.68
N ALA A 25 2.23 1.23 9.71
CA ALA A 25 2.06 0.01 8.94
C ALA A 25 2.14 -1.25 9.81
N LEU A 26 3.07 -1.29 10.77
CA LEU A 26 3.17 -2.38 11.75
C LEU A 26 1.94 -2.45 12.67
N ALA A 27 1.44 -1.32 13.16
CA ALA A 27 0.21 -1.28 13.95
C ALA A 27 -0.98 -1.80 13.13
N GLY A 28 -1.09 -1.39 11.87
CA GLY A 28 -2.10 -1.89 10.94
C GLY A 28 -2.01 -3.40 10.72
N LEU A 29 -0.79 -3.94 10.55
CA LEU A 29 -0.54 -5.38 10.46
C LEU A 29 -1.00 -6.13 11.72
N ILE A 30 -0.61 -5.64 12.90
CA ILE A 30 -1.00 -6.25 14.18
C ILE A 30 -2.52 -6.22 14.33
N CYS A 31 -3.16 -5.09 14.05
CA CYS A 31 -4.62 -4.97 14.10
C CYS A 31 -5.31 -5.94 13.12
N ALA A 32 -4.79 -6.13 11.91
CA ALA A 32 -5.33 -7.08 10.96
C ALA A 32 -5.25 -8.52 11.47
N ILE A 33 -4.10 -8.93 12.01
CA ILE A 33 -3.92 -10.26 12.61
C ILE A 33 -4.87 -10.45 13.80
N LEU A 34 -4.97 -9.46 14.68
CA LEU A 34 -5.91 -9.52 15.80
C LEU A 34 -7.37 -9.52 15.35
N THR A 35 -7.71 -8.85 14.24
CA THR A 35 -9.04 -8.91 13.64
C THR A 35 -9.41 -10.33 13.21
N MET A 36 -8.48 -11.04 12.58
CA MET A 36 -8.70 -12.44 12.18
C MET A 36 -8.91 -13.37 13.39
N ILE A 37 -8.21 -13.14 14.51
CA ILE A 37 -8.28 -13.98 15.69
C ILE A 37 -9.50 -13.64 16.55
N LEU A 38 -9.73 -12.36 16.82
CA LEU A 38 -10.72 -11.89 17.79
C LEU A 38 -12.05 -11.48 17.14
N ARG A 39 -12.13 -11.38 15.83
CA ARG A 39 -13.28 -10.88 15.06
C ARG A 39 -13.87 -9.59 15.60
N ASN A 40 -12.99 -8.66 16.03
CA ASN A 40 -13.39 -7.41 16.66
C ASN A 40 -13.46 -6.28 15.61
N PRO A 41 -14.65 -5.66 15.41
CA PRO A 41 -14.82 -4.58 14.43
C PRO A 41 -13.99 -3.34 14.70
N SER A 42 -13.71 -3.04 15.98
CA SER A 42 -12.86 -1.90 16.32
C SER A 42 -11.42 -2.09 15.87
N LEU A 43 -10.89 -3.33 15.95
CA LEU A 43 -9.55 -3.65 15.46
C LEU A 43 -9.48 -3.60 13.93
N TYR A 44 -10.53 -4.06 13.25
CA TYR A 44 -10.64 -3.95 11.80
C TYR A 44 -10.59 -2.48 11.35
N PHE A 45 -11.40 -1.62 11.97
CA PHE A 45 -11.42 -0.18 11.67
C PHE A 45 -10.09 0.49 11.99
N LEU A 46 -9.51 0.21 13.15
CA LEU A 46 -8.23 0.77 13.57
C LEU A 46 -7.10 0.35 12.62
N GLY A 47 -7.06 -0.92 12.23
CA GLY A 47 -6.07 -1.44 11.30
C GLY A 47 -6.16 -0.77 9.94
N MET A 48 -7.38 -0.62 9.41
CA MET A 48 -7.62 0.11 8.17
C MET A 48 -7.17 1.58 8.27
N ALA A 49 -7.52 2.27 9.35
CA ALA A 49 -7.12 3.65 9.58
C ALA A 49 -5.58 3.80 9.64
N CYS A 50 -4.89 2.93 10.36
CA CYS A 50 -3.43 2.93 10.45
C CYS A 50 -2.78 2.73 9.08
N LEU A 51 -3.26 1.78 8.28
CA LEU A 51 -2.70 1.51 6.95
C LEU A 51 -2.98 2.66 5.97
N VAL A 52 -4.21 3.18 5.95
CA VAL A 52 -4.57 4.32 5.10
C VAL A 52 -3.74 5.55 5.46
N ILE A 53 -3.56 5.85 6.75
CA ILE A 53 -2.71 6.98 7.20
C ILE A 53 -1.25 6.76 6.78
N ALA A 54 -0.71 5.55 6.93
CA ALA A 54 0.65 5.24 6.49
C ALA A 54 0.83 5.47 4.98
N MET A 55 -0.16 5.08 4.17
CA MET A 55 -0.14 5.26 2.72
C MET A 55 -0.36 6.73 2.31
N VAL A 56 -1.20 7.48 3.06
CA VAL A 56 -1.38 8.92 2.84
C VAL A 56 -0.10 9.68 3.19
N PHE A 57 0.62 9.28 4.24
CA PHE A 57 1.92 9.86 4.56
C PHE A 57 2.91 9.69 3.40
N ASP A 58 2.87 8.54 2.72
CA ASP A 58 3.66 8.28 1.51
C ASP A 58 3.34 9.25 0.36
N LEU A 59 2.06 9.55 0.14
CA LEU A 59 1.64 10.49 -0.90
C LEU A 59 2.03 11.95 -0.58
N VAL A 60 1.96 12.32 0.70
CA VAL A 60 2.12 13.70 1.16
C VAL A 60 3.58 14.08 1.34
N ASP A 61 4.44 13.17 1.79
CA ASP A 61 5.84 13.49 2.07
C ASP A 61 6.63 13.86 0.82
N GLY A 62 6.38 13.20 -0.31
CA GLY A 62 6.99 13.56 -1.59
C GLY A 62 6.69 15.02 -1.98
N TRP A 63 5.48 15.49 -1.68
CA TRP A 63 5.10 16.89 -1.90
C TRP A 63 5.82 17.83 -0.91
N PHE A 64 5.90 17.46 0.36
CA PHE A 64 6.60 18.23 1.39
C PHE A 64 8.12 18.27 1.15
N ALA A 65 8.73 17.13 0.79
CA ALA A 65 10.15 17.03 0.50
C ALA A 65 10.55 17.94 -0.67
N ALA A 66 9.76 17.97 -1.74
CA ALA A 66 10.01 18.83 -2.89
C ALA A 66 9.95 20.32 -2.55
N ARG A 67 9.21 20.72 -1.51
CA ARG A 67 8.98 22.13 -1.18
C ARG A 67 9.85 22.68 -0.05
N PHE A 68 10.26 21.82 0.91
CA PHE A 68 10.81 22.30 2.20
C PHE A 68 12.18 21.71 2.57
N GLN A 69 12.70 20.70 1.86
CA GLN A 69 13.99 20.11 2.22
C GLN A 69 15.14 20.53 1.31
N PRO A 70 16.27 20.97 1.89
CA PRO A 70 17.55 20.84 1.23
C PRO A 70 17.94 19.35 1.20
N HIS A 71 18.39 18.86 0.04
CA HIS A 71 18.74 17.48 -0.24
C HIS A 71 19.73 16.89 0.78
N HIS A 72 19.23 16.23 1.81
CA HIS A 72 20.05 15.45 2.72
C HIS A 72 20.01 13.97 2.26
N LYS A 73 21.17 13.44 1.84
CA LYS A 73 21.29 12.05 1.34
C LYS A 73 20.70 10.99 2.27
N LEU A 74 20.79 11.19 3.60
CA LEU A 74 20.23 10.29 4.58
C LEU A 74 18.69 10.31 4.60
N ALA A 75 18.07 11.47 4.41
CA ALA A 75 16.62 11.59 4.35
C ALA A 75 16.06 10.89 3.11
N GLU A 76 16.71 11.04 1.96
CA GLU A 76 16.35 10.37 0.71
C GLU A 76 16.47 8.83 0.83
N LEU A 77 17.51 8.34 1.52
CA LEU A 77 17.66 6.90 1.76
C LEU A 77 16.57 6.36 2.68
N ALA A 78 16.26 7.09 3.76
CA ALA A 78 15.20 6.71 4.70
C ALA A 78 13.82 6.71 4.04
N GLU A 79 13.50 7.70 3.22
CA GLU A 79 12.28 7.79 2.43
C GLU A 79 12.12 6.54 1.54
N ARG A 80 13.13 6.23 0.73
CA ARG A 80 13.13 5.05 -0.15
C ARG A 80 12.96 3.72 0.61
N LEU A 81 13.51 3.62 1.81
CA LEU A 81 13.37 2.44 2.65
C LEU A 81 11.94 2.31 3.19
N MET A 82 11.37 3.41 3.69
CA MET A 82 10.04 3.42 4.28
C MET A 82 8.95 3.16 3.24
N ASP A 83 9.05 3.73 2.04
CA ASP A 83 8.13 3.45 0.94
C ASP A 83 8.01 1.96 0.64
N LYS A 84 9.16 1.30 0.53
CA LYS A 84 9.19 -0.14 0.29
C LYS A 84 8.59 -0.94 1.43
N LEU A 85 8.87 -0.54 2.67
CA LEU A 85 8.41 -1.26 3.84
C LEU A 85 6.88 -1.26 3.92
N VAL A 86 6.22 -0.14 3.66
CA VAL A 86 4.76 -0.04 3.67
C VAL A 86 4.12 -1.00 2.67
N TYR A 87 4.52 -0.94 1.40
CA TYR A 87 3.92 -1.78 0.36
C TYR A 87 4.31 -3.26 0.49
N SER A 88 5.53 -3.54 0.96
CA SER A 88 5.98 -4.92 1.22
C SER A 88 5.24 -5.59 2.38
N LEU A 89 4.62 -4.82 3.26
CA LEU A 89 3.78 -5.35 4.34
C LEU A 89 2.30 -5.47 3.91
N ILE A 90 1.75 -4.44 3.27
CA ILE A 90 0.31 -4.38 2.99
C ILE A 90 -0.13 -5.46 1.99
N PHE A 91 0.54 -5.62 0.87
CA PHE A 91 0.07 -6.56 -0.17
C PHE A 91 0.16 -8.03 0.24
N PRO A 92 1.25 -8.53 0.87
CA PRO A 92 1.28 -9.88 1.43
C PRO A 92 0.24 -10.09 2.55
N LEU A 93 0.03 -9.08 3.40
CA LEU A 93 -0.99 -9.13 4.44
C LEU A 93 -2.39 -9.30 3.85
N VAL A 94 -2.72 -8.55 2.80
CA VAL A 94 -4.01 -8.66 2.12
C VAL A 94 -4.16 -10.04 1.46
N ALA A 95 -3.13 -10.55 0.80
CA ALA A 95 -3.16 -11.90 0.24
C ALA A 95 -3.42 -12.96 1.31
N PHE A 96 -2.79 -12.82 2.49
CA PHE A 96 -3.07 -13.68 3.63
C PHE A 96 -4.51 -13.53 4.14
N GLY A 97 -5.03 -12.29 4.20
CA GLY A 97 -6.43 -12.02 4.56
C GLY A 97 -7.44 -12.66 3.60
N MET A 98 -7.14 -12.65 2.29
CA MET A 98 -7.99 -13.34 1.29
C MET A 98 -8.01 -14.85 1.49
N MET A 99 -6.87 -15.47 1.79
CA MET A 99 -6.79 -16.90 2.11
C MET A 99 -7.53 -17.22 3.40
N TRP A 100 -7.43 -16.38 4.42
CA TRP A 100 -8.18 -16.51 5.67
C TRP A 100 -9.70 -16.39 5.42
N ARG A 101 -10.14 -15.39 4.63
CA ARG A 101 -11.53 -15.22 4.23
C ARG A 101 -12.06 -16.47 3.52
N PHE A 102 -11.30 -16.98 2.55
CA PHE A 102 -11.65 -18.21 1.82
C PHE A 102 -11.85 -19.40 2.77
N HIS A 103 -10.97 -19.57 3.75
CA HIS A 103 -11.04 -20.68 4.70
C HIS A 103 -12.28 -20.60 5.61
N HIS A 104 -12.85 -19.42 5.82
CA HIS A 104 -14.04 -19.21 6.65
C HIS A 104 -15.35 -19.18 5.85
N LEU A 105 -15.30 -19.40 4.53
CA LEU A 105 -16.50 -19.56 3.73
C LEU A 105 -17.19 -20.90 4.07
N PRO A 106 -18.54 -20.94 4.05
CA PRO A 106 -19.27 -22.20 4.16
C PRO A 106 -18.84 -23.18 3.06
N GLU A 107 -18.61 -24.44 3.39
CA GLU A 107 -18.17 -25.48 2.43
C GLU A 107 -19.12 -25.65 1.22
N ALA A 108 -20.39 -25.32 1.42
CA ALA A 108 -21.44 -25.38 0.38
C ALA A 108 -21.58 -24.07 -0.43
N SER A 109 -20.63 -23.14 -0.32
CA SER A 109 -20.71 -21.90 -1.09
C SER A 109 -20.58 -22.17 -2.60
N PRO A 110 -21.55 -21.73 -3.43
CA PRO A 110 -21.50 -21.97 -4.88
C PRO A 110 -20.30 -21.30 -5.56
N ASN A 111 -19.66 -20.36 -4.91
CA ASN A 111 -18.54 -19.58 -5.46
C ASN A 111 -17.17 -19.97 -4.87
N GLN A 112 -17.06 -21.09 -4.16
CA GLN A 112 -15.84 -21.48 -3.46
C GLN A 112 -14.60 -21.51 -4.38
N HIS A 113 -14.72 -22.10 -5.57
CA HIS A 113 -13.62 -22.14 -6.53
C HIS A 113 -13.20 -20.74 -7.03
N LEU A 114 -14.17 -19.84 -7.19
CA LEU A 114 -13.92 -18.48 -7.63
C LEU A 114 -13.23 -17.64 -6.54
N GLU A 115 -13.63 -17.84 -5.30
CA GLU A 115 -12.96 -17.18 -4.13
C GLU A 115 -11.52 -17.69 -3.94
N LEU A 116 -11.29 -19.01 -4.14
CA LEU A 116 -9.93 -19.54 -4.11
C LEU A 116 -9.08 -18.96 -5.25
N PHE A 117 -9.63 -18.92 -6.47
CA PHE A 117 -8.96 -18.30 -7.61
C PHE A 117 -8.62 -16.82 -7.32
N HIS A 118 -9.55 -16.09 -6.74
CA HIS A 118 -9.35 -14.71 -6.34
C HIS A 118 -8.22 -14.57 -5.31
N ALA A 119 -8.22 -15.40 -4.26
CA ALA A 119 -7.15 -15.37 -3.26
C ALA A 119 -5.76 -15.66 -3.87
N MET A 120 -5.67 -16.61 -4.80
CA MET A 120 -4.43 -16.89 -5.55
C MET A 120 -4.05 -15.73 -6.46
N PHE A 121 -5.02 -15.08 -7.11
CA PHE A 121 -4.78 -13.91 -7.96
C PHE A 121 -4.24 -12.73 -7.15
N VAL A 122 -4.78 -12.46 -5.96
CA VAL A 122 -4.26 -11.41 -5.06
C VAL A 122 -2.85 -11.74 -4.56
N LEU A 123 -2.54 -13.01 -4.31
CA LEU A 123 -1.17 -13.43 -4.00
C LEU A 123 -0.22 -13.15 -5.17
N LEU A 124 -0.61 -13.49 -6.39
CA LEU A 124 0.16 -13.16 -7.60
C LEU A 124 0.35 -11.65 -7.74
N LEU A 125 -0.70 -10.87 -7.53
CA LEU A 125 -0.64 -9.41 -7.55
C LEU A 125 0.36 -8.88 -6.51
N ALA A 126 0.33 -9.41 -5.29
CA ALA A 126 1.27 -9.04 -4.23
C ALA A 126 2.74 -9.32 -4.66
N ILE A 127 3.00 -10.47 -5.25
CA ILE A 127 4.33 -10.83 -5.77
C ILE A 127 4.76 -9.84 -6.86
N ILE A 128 3.88 -9.53 -7.82
CA ILE A 128 4.19 -8.59 -8.91
C ILE A 128 4.47 -7.18 -8.40
N VAL A 129 3.73 -6.71 -7.40
CA VAL A 129 3.98 -5.41 -6.75
C VAL A 129 5.37 -5.39 -6.12
N LEU A 130 5.74 -6.42 -5.39
CA LEU A 130 7.06 -6.54 -4.76
C LEU A 130 8.19 -6.62 -5.81
N MET A 131 8.02 -7.45 -6.83
CA MET A 131 8.99 -7.57 -7.93
C MET A 131 9.19 -6.24 -8.65
N ARG A 132 8.10 -5.54 -8.93
CA ARG A 132 8.13 -4.21 -9.57
C ARG A 132 8.94 -3.22 -8.73
N ASP A 133 8.72 -3.19 -7.42
CA ASP A 133 9.42 -2.25 -6.54
C ASP A 133 10.91 -2.54 -6.44
N HIS A 134 11.29 -3.82 -6.42
CA HIS A 134 12.69 -4.23 -6.48
C HIS A 134 13.32 -3.90 -7.84
N PHE A 135 12.62 -4.18 -8.92
CA PHE A 135 13.08 -3.88 -10.28
C PHE A 135 13.28 -2.38 -10.49
N ALA A 136 12.32 -1.56 -10.09
CA ALA A 136 12.44 -0.10 -10.19
C ALA A 136 13.67 0.42 -9.42
N HIS A 137 13.92 -0.13 -8.23
CA HIS A 137 15.08 0.24 -7.43
C HIS A 137 16.40 -0.16 -8.09
N PHE A 138 16.45 -1.38 -8.63
CA PHE A 138 17.62 -1.84 -9.38
C PHE A 138 17.91 -0.92 -10.57
N MET A 139 16.89 -0.59 -11.37
CA MET A 139 17.03 0.28 -12.54
C MET A 139 17.47 1.70 -12.18
N LEU A 140 16.95 2.26 -11.06
CA LEU A 140 17.39 3.56 -10.56
C LEU A 140 18.84 3.53 -10.08
N GLY A 141 19.25 2.49 -9.37
CA GLY A 141 20.65 2.29 -8.95
C GLY A 141 21.59 2.15 -10.16
N PHE A 142 21.17 1.37 -11.15
CA PHE A 142 21.92 1.19 -12.40
C PHE A 142 22.10 2.51 -13.15
N ALA A 143 21.05 3.30 -13.33
CA ALA A 143 21.12 4.61 -13.96
C ALA A 143 22.10 5.55 -13.23
N GLN A 144 22.05 5.56 -11.89
CA GLN A 144 22.98 6.38 -11.08
C GLN A 144 24.46 6.00 -11.28
N THR A 145 24.75 4.70 -11.40
CA THR A 145 26.13 4.22 -11.63
C THR A 145 26.67 4.61 -13.02
N HIS A 146 25.77 4.85 -13.98
CA HIS A 146 26.12 5.29 -15.33
C HIS A 146 26.06 6.83 -15.50
N GLY A 147 25.88 7.57 -14.42
CA GLY A 147 25.87 9.04 -14.45
C GLY A 147 24.57 9.63 -15.03
N GLU A 148 23.53 8.82 -15.20
CA GLU A 148 22.23 9.29 -15.66
C GLU A 148 21.39 9.77 -14.46
N ALA A 149 20.73 10.92 -14.62
CA ALA A 149 19.78 11.40 -13.62
C ALA A 149 18.50 10.54 -13.68
N PRO A 150 18.18 9.77 -12.62
CA PRO A 150 16.99 8.96 -12.60
C PRO A 150 15.75 9.85 -12.49
N GLY A 151 15.10 10.14 -13.63
CA GLY A 151 13.81 10.83 -13.64
C GLY A 151 12.70 9.92 -13.13
N MET A 152 11.88 10.41 -12.19
CA MET A 152 10.67 9.69 -11.79
C MET A 152 9.68 9.72 -12.94
N ARG A 153 9.33 8.54 -13.49
CA ARG A 153 8.44 8.43 -14.64
C ARG A 153 6.99 8.61 -14.22
N GLU A 154 6.18 9.21 -15.10
CA GLU A 154 4.77 9.49 -14.84
C GLU A 154 3.96 8.25 -14.43
N LEU A 155 4.20 7.11 -15.09
CA LEU A 155 3.53 5.84 -14.74
C LEU A 155 3.92 5.34 -13.35
N SER A 156 5.12 5.63 -12.87
CA SER A 156 5.53 5.30 -11.51
C SER A 156 4.79 6.14 -10.47
N ARG A 157 4.57 7.44 -10.75
CA ARG A 157 3.76 8.33 -9.91
C ARG A 157 2.29 7.89 -9.88
N LEU A 158 1.72 7.61 -11.06
CA LEU A 158 0.35 7.12 -11.18
C LEU A 158 0.15 5.83 -10.37
N ARG A 159 1.10 4.90 -10.45
CA ARG A 159 1.06 3.66 -9.67
C ARG A 159 1.02 3.94 -8.16
N THR A 160 1.85 4.82 -7.64
CA THR A 160 1.86 5.17 -6.22
C THR A 160 0.55 5.80 -5.79
N MET A 161 -0.02 6.70 -6.60
CA MET A 161 -1.32 7.33 -6.32
C MET A 161 -2.47 6.32 -6.30
N VAL A 162 -2.43 5.31 -7.19
CA VAL A 162 -3.48 4.28 -7.28
C VAL A 162 -3.29 3.19 -6.22
N ALA A 163 -2.06 2.91 -5.80
CA ALA A 163 -1.76 1.87 -4.81
C ALA A 163 -2.46 2.13 -3.46
N THR A 164 -2.56 3.40 -3.04
CA THR A 164 -3.22 3.77 -1.77
C THR A 164 -4.70 3.37 -1.75
N PRO A 165 -5.56 3.86 -2.66
CA PRO A 165 -6.97 3.46 -2.64
C PRO A 165 -7.14 1.95 -2.89
N VAL A 166 -6.37 1.35 -3.80
CA VAL A 166 -6.44 -0.09 -4.06
C VAL A 166 -6.09 -0.89 -2.80
N GLY A 167 -5.00 -0.55 -2.12
CA GLY A 167 -4.62 -1.21 -0.86
C GLY A 167 -5.68 -1.08 0.23
N ALA A 168 -6.33 0.09 0.34
CA ALA A 168 -7.44 0.32 1.27
C ALA A 168 -8.67 -0.54 0.93
N PHE A 169 -9.06 -0.61 -0.35
CA PHE A 169 -10.17 -1.46 -0.80
C PHE A 169 -9.87 -2.94 -0.57
N LEU A 170 -8.68 -3.39 -0.92
CA LEU A 170 -8.25 -4.77 -0.70
C LEU A 170 -8.26 -5.13 0.79
N TYR A 171 -7.74 -4.27 1.66
CA TYR A 171 -7.81 -4.49 3.10
C TYR A 171 -9.24 -4.55 3.60
N GLY A 172 -10.07 -3.57 3.21
CA GLY A 172 -11.48 -3.50 3.59
C GLY A 172 -12.26 -4.74 3.19
N TYR A 173 -11.98 -5.29 2.02
CA TYR A 173 -12.60 -6.52 1.53
C TYR A 173 -12.06 -7.78 2.22
N ALA A 174 -10.72 -7.91 2.34
CA ALA A 174 -10.07 -9.12 2.86
C ALA A 174 -10.38 -9.40 4.32
N PHE A 175 -10.43 -8.37 5.15
CA PHE A 175 -10.62 -8.48 6.61
C PHE A 175 -12.05 -8.14 7.07
N TYR A 176 -13.00 -8.02 6.14
CA TYR A 176 -14.38 -7.69 6.46
C TYR A 176 -15.03 -8.75 7.36
N ILE A 177 -15.74 -8.29 8.37
CA ILE A 177 -16.45 -9.08 9.35
C ILE A 177 -17.96 -8.84 9.16
N PRO A 178 -18.70 -9.73 8.46
CA PRO A 178 -20.13 -9.54 8.20
C PRO A 178 -20.98 -9.43 9.47
N GLU A 179 -20.62 -10.17 10.52
CA GLU A 179 -21.32 -10.17 11.81
C GLU A 179 -21.26 -8.82 12.54
N ALA A 180 -20.31 -7.98 12.16
CA ALA A 180 -20.12 -6.65 12.74
C ALA A 180 -20.73 -5.52 11.89
N ALA A 181 -21.50 -5.85 10.86
CA ALA A 181 -22.05 -4.86 9.92
C ALA A 181 -22.89 -3.76 10.58
N GLU A 182 -23.58 -4.06 11.68
CA GLU A 182 -24.38 -3.09 12.43
C GLU A 182 -23.54 -2.04 13.17
N VAL A 183 -22.29 -2.40 13.53
CA VAL A 183 -21.37 -1.53 14.29
C VAL A 183 -20.43 -0.74 13.37
N LEU A 184 -20.21 -1.24 12.16
CA LEU A 184 -19.30 -0.63 11.20
C LEU A 184 -19.96 0.55 10.47
N PRO A 185 -19.18 1.60 10.12
CA PRO A 185 -19.68 2.67 9.28
C PRO A 185 -20.19 2.17 7.93
N ASN A 186 -21.26 2.75 7.39
CA ASN A 186 -21.91 2.33 6.14
C ASN A 186 -20.93 2.23 4.95
N TRP A 187 -20.01 3.18 4.83
CA TRP A 187 -19.01 3.16 3.73
C TRP A 187 -18.08 1.96 3.82
N LEU A 188 -17.75 1.52 5.03
CA LEU A 188 -16.89 0.36 5.26
C LEU A 188 -17.61 -0.95 4.95
N ASN A 189 -18.90 -1.04 5.31
CA ASN A 189 -19.78 -2.13 4.92
C ASN A 189 -19.92 -2.24 3.40
N GLN A 190 -20.00 -1.11 2.70
CA GLN A 190 -20.04 -1.09 1.23
C GLN A 190 -18.74 -1.65 0.63
N ILE A 191 -17.58 -1.31 1.17
CA ILE A 191 -16.29 -1.84 0.71
C ILE A 191 -16.20 -3.34 0.98
N GLY A 192 -16.52 -3.78 2.20
CA GLY A 192 -16.45 -5.18 2.59
C GLY A 192 -17.47 -6.08 1.87
N GLY A 193 -18.62 -5.50 1.49
CA GLY A 193 -19.69 -6.16 0.73
C GLY A 193 -19.58 -6.04 -0.79
N LEU A 194 -18.47 -5.51 -1.33
CA LEU A 194 -18.25 -5.46 -2.79
C LEU A 194 -18.34 -6.83 -3.42
N SER A 195 -18.86 -6.88 -4.65
CA SER A 195 -18.88 -8.15 -5.39
C SER A 195 -17.44 -8.58 -5.74
N LEU A 196 -17.22 -9.89 -5.75
CA LEU A 196 -15.95 -10.47 -6.16
C LEU A 196 -15.52 -9.97 -7.56
N GLN A 197 -16.47 -9.86 -8.48
CA GLN A 197 -16.20 -9.35 -9.83
C GLN A 197 -15.68 -7.91 -9.83
N THR A 198 -16.24 -7.04 -8.99
CA THR A 198 -15.79 -5.64 -8.84
C THR A 198 -14.37 -5.59 -8.30
N MET A 199 -14.05 -6.44 -7.31
CA MET A 199 -12.70 -6.53 -6.74
C MET A 199 -11.70 -7.01 -7.79
N MET A 200 -12.01 -8.05 -8.55
CA MET A 200 -11.15 -8.55 -9.62
C MET A 200 -10.89 -7.50 -10.71
N VAL A 201 -11.88 -6.69 -11.09
CA VAL A 201 -11.70 -5.60 -12.05
C VAL A 201 -10.72 -4.56 -11.52
N LEU A 202 -10.85 -4.16 -10.26
CA LEU A 202 -9.93 -3.22 -9.60
C LEU A 202 -8.49 -3.75 -9.57
N GLU A 203 -8.33 -5.02 -9.25
CA GLU A 203 -7.04 -5.71 -9.18
C GLU A 203 -6.37 -5.87 -10.54
N VAL A 204 -7.13 -6.24 -11.57
CA VAL A 204 -6.65 -6.32 -12.95
C VAL A 204 -6.20 -4.95 -13.44
N PHE A 205 -6.97 -3.91 -13.17
CA PHE A 205 -6.58 -2.54 -13.49
C PHE A 205 -5.26 -2.15 -12.82
N PHE A 206 -5.12 -2.46 -11.54
CA PHE A 206 -3.89 -2.19 -10.80
C PHE A 206 -2.70 -3.03 -11.32
N LEU A 207 -2.95 -4.27 -11.70
CA LEU A 207 -1.95 -5.14 -12.33
C LEU A 207 -1.42 -4.54 -13.64
N ILE A 208 -2.31 -4.04 -14.50
CA ILE A 208 -1.94 -3.37 -15.76
C ILE A 208 -1.05 -2.16 -15.48
N ILE A 209 -1.37 -1.34 -14.49
CA ILE A 209 -0.55 -0.18 -14.10
C ILE A 209 0.84 -0.62 -13.63
N ASN A 210 0.94 -1.70 -12.84
CA ASN A 210 2.23 -2.23 -12.38
C ASN A 210 3.09 -2.71 -13.55
N PHE A 211 2.54 -3.46 -14.49
CA PHE A 211 3.25 -3.89 -15.71
C PHE A 211 3.64 -2.70 -16.60
N GLY A 212 2.75 -1.74 -16.81
CA GLY A 212 3.05 -0.51 -17.53
C GLY A 212 4.20 0.27 -16.88
N SER A 213 4.23 0.31 -15.55
CA SER A 213 5.32 0.92 -14.79
C SER A 213 6.65 0.20 -15.03
N ILE A 214 6.68 -1.16 -14.97
CA ILE A 214 7.90 -1.96 -15.29
C ILE A 214 8.35 -1.65 -16.71
N ALA A 215 7.45 -1.77 -17.71
CA ALA A 215 7.77 -1.53 -19.11
C ALA A 215 8.33 -0.12 -19.35
N SER A 216 7.90 0.88 -18.56
CA SER A 216 8.40 2.24 -18.67
C SER A 216 9.88 2.37 -18.33
N TYR A 217 10.43 1.51 -17.47
CA TYR A 217 11.85 1.47 -17.14
C TYR A 217 12.70 0.77 -18.20
N CYS A 218 12.10 -0.09 -19.03
CA CYS A 218 12.78 -0.83 -20.09
C CYS A 218 12.85 -0.07 -21.44
N ARG A 219 12.05 0.99 -21.59
CA ARG A 219 12.05 1.82 -22.79
C ARG A 219 13.14 2.89 -22.72
N LYS A 220 14.35 2.56 -23.15
CA LYS A 220 15.40 3.48 -23.57
C LYS A 220 16.04 3.01 -24.85
#